data_fb28e735e947f1d2df041a70c756a85a
#
_entry.id   fb28e735e947f1d2df041a70c756a85a
#
_cell.length_a   1.000
_cell.length_b   1.000
_cell.length_c   1.000
_cell.angle_alpha   90.00
_cell.angle_beta   90.00
_cell.angle_gamma   90.00
#
_symmetry.space_group_name_H-M   'P 1'
#
loop_
_entity.id
_entity.type
_entity.pdbx_description
1 polymer ?
#
loop_
_entity_poly.entity_id
_entity_poly.type
_entity_poly.pdbx_seq_one_letter_code
_entity_poly.pdbx_strand_id
1 'polypeptide(L)'
;MRDGIAAAIETGPDMLVVGQAADGAEAIVRFRELLPDVALIDLQMPGVDGLQAIATICGEFPAARIIVLTSYPGDARVKRALTFGACAYLLKTATREEILTAIRSVMSGKRVVASEVAGEIASHAWSEMLSDRELSVLRLVATGHTNKRIADVLCISEDTVKARLKNIMTKLGAMDRTHAVTLARDRGFFDA
;
A
#
# COMPACT_ATOMS: atom_id res chain seq x y z
N MET A 1 -13.11 10.90 -4.67
CA MET A 1 -12.33 10.53 -3.48
C MET A 1 -11.38 11.67 -3.05
N ARG A 2 -10.50 12.18 -3.91
CA ARG A 2 -9.58 13.29 -3.62
C ARG A 2 -10.29 14.49 -2.99
N ASP A 3 -11.37 14.97 -3.61
CA ASP A 3 -12.16 16.11 -3.10
C ASP A 3 -12.79 15.82 -1.72
N GLY A 4 -13.18 14.55 -1.46
CA GLY A 4 -13.71 14.14 -0.17
C GLY A 4 -12.66 14.16 0.94
N ILE A 5 -11.41 13.76 0.63
CA ILE A 5 -10.29 13.85 1.58
C ILE A 5 -9.92 15.32 1.82
N ALA A 6 -9.86 16.14 0.77
CA ALA A 6 -9.61 17.58 0.90
C ALA A 6 -10.66 18.24 1.79
N ALA A 7 -11.95 18.00 1.53
CA ALA A 7 -13.03 18.50 2.36
C ALA A 7 -12.94 18.01 3.82
N ALA A 8 -12.53 16.76 4.05
CA ALA A 8 -12.32 16.24 5.39
C ALA A 8 -11.20 16.98 6.14
N ILE A 9 -10.07 17.27 5.46
CA ILE A 9 -8.93 18.00 6.02
C ILE A 9 -9.33 19.45 6.37
N GLU A 10 -10.03 20.13 5.47
CA GLU A 10 -10.46 21.54 5.65
C GLU A 10 -11.46 21.76 6.81
N THR A 11 -12.02 20.68 7.36
CA THR A 11 -12.81 20.78 8.60
C THR A 11 -11.94 20.92 9.85
N GLY A 12 -10.64 20.61 9.77
CA GLY A 12 -9.70 20.82 10.86
C GLY A 12 -9.30 22.30 10.93
N PRO A 13 -9.52 22.98 12.08
CA PRO A 13 -9.23 24.42 12.20
C PRO A 13 -7.73 24.74 12.12
N ASP A 14 -6.90 23.72 12.22
CA ASP A 14 -5.42 23.77 12.23
C ASP A 14 -4.80 23.25 10.91
N MET A 15 -5.62 23.02 9.88
CA MET A 15 -5.17 22.41 8.62
C MET A 15 -5.68 23.18 7.41
N LEU A 16 -4.85 23.22 6.37
CA LEU A 16 -5.15 23.83 5.09
C LEU A 16 -4.69 22.91 3.96
N VAL A 17 -5.53 22.69 2.97
CA VAL A 17 -5.15 22.00 1.73
C VAL A 17 -4.46 22.99 0.80
N VAL A 18 -3.14 22.91 0.70
CA VAL A 18 -2.33 23.85 -0.11
C VAL A 18 -2.25 23.45 -1.58
N GLY A 19 -2.59 22.20 -1.93
CA GLY A 19 -2.62 21.74 -3.30
C GLY A 19 -3.15 20.33 -3.45
N GLN A 20 -3.47 19.98 -4.69
CA GLN A 20 -3.93 18.64 -5.10
C GLN A 20 -3.21 18.26 -6.39
N ALA A 21 -3.01 16.94 -6.61
CA ALA A 21 -2.40 16.38 -7.82
C ALA A 21 -3.28 15.25 -8.37
N ALA A 22 -3.31 15.09 -9.67
CA ALA A 22 -4.11 14.05 -10.34
C ALA A 22 -3.33 12.73 -10.51
N ASP A 23 -2.01 12.80 -10.59
CA ASP A 23 -1.11 11.67 -10.77
C ASP A 23 0.22 11.89 -10.03
N GLY A 24 1.11 10.88 -10.09
CA GLY A 24 2.39 10.94 -9.40
C GLY A 24 3.36 11.97 -9.97
N ALA A 25 3.32 12.25 -11.26
CA ALA A 25 4.19 13.27 -11.88
C ALA A 25 3.79 14.67 -11.40
N GLU A 26 2.50 14.99 -11.41
CA GLU A 26 1.98 16.23 -10.86
C GLU A 26 2.25 16.34 -9.34
N ALA A 27 2.11 15.23 -8.60
CA ALA A 27 2.40 15.20 -7.17
C ALA A 27 3.85 15.59 -6.86
N ILE A 28 4.83 15.12 -7.63
CA ILE A 28 6.24 15.49 -7.49
C ILE A 28 6.44 16.99 -7.75
N VAL A 29 5.87 17.50 -8.85
CA VAL A 29 5.98 18.93 -9.21
C VAL A 29 5.37 19.81 -8.13
N ARG A 30 4.13 19.50 -7.71
CA ARG A 30 3.43 20.25 -6.66
C ARG A 30 4.13 20.20 -5.31
N PHE A 31 4.72 19.05 -4.96
CA PHE A 31 5.48 18.94 -3.72
C PHE A 31 6.69 19.89 -3.71
N ARG A 32 7.43 19.98 -4.82
CA ARG A 32 8.58 20.89 -4.97
C ARG A 32 8.17 22.37 -4.88
N GLU A 33 7.02 22.73 -5.48
CA GLU A 33 6.51 24.10 -5.51
C GLU A 33 5.96 24.54 -4.14
N LEU A 34 5.23 23.66 -3.47
CA LEU A 34 4.42 24.02 -2.31
C LEU A 34 5.09 23.67 -0.98
N LEU A 35 6.04 22.71 -0.98
CA LEU A 35 6.72 22.19 0.21
C LEU A 35 5.76 21.97 1.37
N PRO A 36 4.72 21.13 1.20
CA PRO A 36 3.69 20.95 2.22
C PRO A 36 4.28 20.30 3.48
N ASP A 37 3.71 20.62 4.64
CA ASP A 37 4.10 20.00 5.91
C ASP A 37 3.84 18.49 5.93
N VAL A 38 2.73 18.06 5.28
CA VAL A 38 2.34 16.65 5.10
C VAL A 38 1.74 16.45 3.71
N ALA A 39 2.10 15.36 3.04
CA ALA A 39 1.47 14.93 1.79
C ALA A 39 0.75 13.59 1.98
N LEU A 40 -0.49 13.49 1.48
CA LEU A 40 -1.24 12.24 1.37
C LEU A 40 -1.11 11.74 -0.08
N ILE A 41 -0.51 10.57 -0.28
CA ILE A 41 -0.22 10.03 -1.62
C ILE A 41 -0.90 8.67 -1.79
N ASP A 42 -1.75 8.57 -2.82
CA ASP A 42 -2.36 7.31 -3.24
C ASP A 42 -1.32 6.43 -3.95
N LEU A 43 -1.25 5.15 -3.61
CA LEU A 43 -0.38 4.19 -4.32
C LEU A 43 -0.89 3.90 -5.73
N GLN A 44 -2.20 3.94 -5.94
CA GLN A 44 -2.83 3.64 -7.23
C GLN A 44 -3.20 4.93 -7.97
N MET A 45 -2.24 5.45 -8.72
CA MET A 45 -2.45 6.61 -9.60
C MET A 45 -2.12 6.25 -11.04
N PRO A 46 -2.76 6.89 -12.04
CA PRO A 46 -2.41 6.71 -13.45
C PRO A 46 -1.02 7.29 -13.75
N GLY A 47 -0.37 6.79 -14.80
CA GLY A 47 0.94 7.29 -15.23
C GLY A 47 2.06 6.94 -14.24
N VAL A 48 2.67 7.94 -13.61
CA VAL A 48 3.61 7.75 -12.51
C VAL A 48 2.84 7.30 -11.28
N ASP A 49 3.11 6.08 -10.79
CA ASP A 49 2.43 5.54 -9.64
C ASP A 49 2.87 6.24 -8.32
N GLY A 50 2.07 6.05 -7.26
CA GLY A 50 2.34 6.68 -5.98
C GLY A 50 3.63 6.23 -5.33
N LEU A 51 4.03 4.97 -5.54
CA LEU A 51 5.28 4.44 -4.98
C LEU A 51 6.51 5.12 -5.58
N GLN A 52 6.49 5.35 -6.90
CA GLN A 52 7.56 6.08 -7.60
C GLN A 52 7.59 7.55 -7.18
N ALA A 53 6.42 8.17 -7.03
CA ALA A 53 6.33 9.54 -6.53
C ALA A 53 6.92 9.67 -5.11
N ILE A 54 6.58 8.75 -4.20
CA ILE A 54 7.11 8.71 -2.84
C ILE A 54 8.63 8.53 -2.85
N ALA A 55 9.16 7.58 -3.63
CA ALA A 55 10.60 7.35 -3.75
C ALA A 55 11.34 8.62 -4.22
N THR A 56 10.80 9.31 -5.22
CA THR A 56 11.38 10.55 -5.75
C THR A 56 11.34 11.66 -4.71
N ILE A 57 10.19 11.92 -4.10
CA ILE A 57 10.02 12.99 -3.10
C ILE A 57 10.90 12.73 -1.88
N CYS A 58 10.90 11.51 -1.31
CA CYS A 58 11.74 11.20 -0.16
C CYS A 58 13.24 11.26 -0.48
N GLY A 59 13.63 10.92 -1.71
CA GLY A 59 15.02 11.04 -2.18
C GLY A 59 15.48 12.48 -2.28
N GLU A 60 14.63 13.38 -2.73
CA GLU A 60 14.92 14.82 -2.84
C GLU A 60 14.74 15.57 -1.51
N PHE A 61 13.75 15.16 -0.73
CA PHE A 61 13.37 15.80 0.54
C PHE A 61 13.35 14.76 1.67
N PRO A 62 14.49 14.44 2.28
CA PRO A 62 14.58 13.41 3.34
C PRO A 62 13.72 13.70 4.58
N ALA A 63 13.32 14.95 4.78
CA ALA A 63 12.42 15.38 5.86
C ALA A 63 10.94 15.39 5.47
N ALA A 64 10.60 14.99 4.23
CA ALA A 64 9.21 14.95 3.76
C ALA A 64 8.35 14.02 4.64
N ARG A 65 7.19 14.51 5.04
CA ARG A 65 6.22 13.73 5.80
C ARG A 65 5.13 13.25 4.85
N ILE A 66 5.18 11.96 4.52
CA ILE A 66 4.25 11.34 3.57
C ILE A 66 3.39 10.31 4.28
N ILE A 67 2.06 10.43 4.11
CA ILE A 67 1.06 9.44 4.50
C ILE A 67 0.58 8.74 3.23
N VAL A 68 0.71 7.42 3.20
CA VAL A 68 0.28 6.59 2.07
C VAL A 68 -1.22 6.32 2.15
N LEU A 69 -1.92 6.43 1.03
CA LEU A 69 -3.30 5.98 0.89
C LEU A 69 -3.36 4.69 0.09
N THR A 70 -4.08 3.68 0.58
CA THR A 70 -4.26 2.40 -0.11
C THR A 70 -5.69 1.89 0.03
N SER A 71 -6.17 1.12 -0.97
CA SER A 71 -7.48 0.46 -0.93
C SER A 71 -7.43 -0.87 -0.16
N TYR A 72 -6.25 -1.45 0.02
CA TYR A 72 -6.12 -2.82 0.52
C TYR A 72 -5.26 -2.87 1.78
N PRO A 73 -5.78 -3.46 2.88
CA PRO A 73 -4.92 -3.88 3.98
C PRO A 73 -3.90 -4.91 3.46
N GLY A 74 -2.64 -4.85 3.92
CA GLY A 74 -1.60 -5.78 3.47
C GLY A 74 -1.08 -5.55 2.04
N ASP A 75 -1.27 -4.35 1.47
CA ASP A 75 -0.67 -3.97 0.17
C ASP A 75 0.86 -4.00 0.27
N ALA A 76 1.50 -4.85 -0.56
CA ALA A 76 2.96 -5.01 -0.56
C ALA A 76 3.71 -3.70 -0.84
N ARG A 77 3.10 -2.77 -1.61
CA ARG A 77 3.65 -1.46 -1.91
C ARG A 77 3.73 -0.55 -0.70
N VAL A 78 2.86 -0.72 0.32
CA VAL A 78 2.94 0.03 1.58
C VAL A 78 4.28 -0.21 2.27
N LYS A 79 4.74 -1.48 2.35
CA LYS A 79 6.05 -1.80 2.92
C LYS A 79 7.18 -1.10 2.18
N ARG A 80 7.14 -1.09 0.85
CA ARG A 80 8.14 -0.40 0.02
C ARG A 80 8.09 1.11 0.23
N ALA A 81 6.89 1.70 0.28
CA ALA A 81 6.72 3.13 0.55
C ALA A 81 7.31 3.54 1.91
N LEU A 82 7.09 2.73 2.95
CA LEU A 82 7.69 2.94 4.28
C LEU A 82 9.23 2.81 4.24
N THR A 83 9.77 1.89 3.45
CA THR A 83 11.22 1.76 3.21
C THR A 83 11.80 2.98 2.50
N PHE A 84 11.06 3.60 1.59
CA PHE A 84 11.45 4.85 0.92
C PHE A 84 11.35 6.09 1.81
N GLY A 85 10.72 5.99 2.98
CA GLY A 85 10.66 7.08 3.94
C GLY A 85 9.26 7.58 4.28
N ALA A 86 8.20 6.98 3.75
CA ALA A 86 6.84 7.33 4.15
C ALA A 86 6.66 7.14 5.67
N CYS A 87 5.92 8.05 6.30
CA CYS A 87 5.79 8.13 7.76
C CYS A 87 4.61 7.31 8.31
N ALA A 88 3.58 7.12 7.47
CA ALA A 88 2.34 6.45 7.87
C ALA A 88 1.59 5.90 6.65
N TYR A 89 0.59 5.06 6.88
CA TYR A 89 -0.41 4.72 5.85
C TYR A 89 -1.82 4.74 6.41
N LEU A 90 -2.79 4.98 5.54
CA LEU A 90 -4.22 4.94 5.81
C LEU A 90 -4.93 4.14 4.71
N LEU A 91 -5.99 3.46 5.08
CA LEU A 91 -6.92 2.91 4.11
C LEU A 91 -7.75 4.04 3.48
N LYS A 92 -8.10 3.90 2.21
CA LYS A 92 -8.99 4.84 1.51
C LYS A 92 -10.40 4.89 2.11
N THR A 93 -10.75 3.92 2.96
CA THR A 93 -11.98 3.86 3.76
C THR A 93 -11.85 4.55 5.11
N ALA A 94 -10.68 5.11 5.44
CA ALA A 94 -10.44 5.80 6.70
C ALA A 94 -11.45 6.93 6.92
N THR A 95 -11.93 7.03 8.13
CA THR A 95 -12.83 8.10 8.56
C THR A 95 -12.11 9.44 8.58
N ARG A 96 -12.88 10.53 8.57
CA ARG A 96 -12.34 11.88 8.74
C ARG A 96 -11.44 12.00 9.99
N GLU A 97 -11.89 11.44 11.11
CA GLU A 97 -11.15 11.51 12.38
C GLU A 97 -9.81 10.78 12.32
N GLU A 98 -9.77 9.64 11.67
CA GLU A 98 -8.53 8.88 11.43
C GLU A 98 -7.55 9.66 10.56
N ILE A 99 -8.03 10.32 9.49
CA ILE A 99 -7.20 11.17 8.62
C ILE A 99 -6.60 12.33 9.41
N LEU A 100 -7.40 13.09 10.15
CA LEU A 100 -6.93 14.24 10.94
C LEU A 100 -5.96 13.79 12.04
N THR A 101 -6.24 12.67 12.70
CA THR A 101 -5.37 12.10 13.74
C THR A 101 -4.03 11.66 13.17
N ALA A 102 -4.01 11.02 12.01
CA ALA A 102 -2.78 10.60 11.34
C ALA A 102 -1.91 11.80 10.94
N ILE A 103 -2.51 12.86 10.38
CA ILE A 103 -1.80 14.09 10.02
C ILE A 103 -1.15 14.70 11.27
N ARG A 104 -1.89 14.89 12.36
CA ARG A 104 -1.34 15.46 13.62
C ARG A 104 -0.23 14.58 14.20
N SER A 105 -0.39 13.27 14.15
CA SER A 105 0.63 12.32 14.64
C SER A 105 1.93 12.43 13.84
N VAL A 106 1.84 12.47 12.53
CA VAL A 106 3.00 12.64 11.63
C VAL A 106 3.66 14.01 11.84
N MET A 107 2.87 15.07 12.03
CA MET A 107 3.38 16.40 12.36
C MET A 107 4.14 16.43 13.69
N SER A 108 3.70 15.70 14.70
CA SER A 108 4.39 15.59 16.00
C SER A 108 5.67 14.75 15.93
N GLY A 109 6.10 14.28 14.76
CA GLY A 109 7.28 13.45 14.58
C GLY A 109 7.10 11.98 14.97
N LYS A 110 5.88 11.59 15.33
CA LYS A 110 5.55 10.18 15.52
C LYS A 110 5.48 9.52 14.14
N ARG A 111 6.37 8.58 13.88
CA ARG A 111 6.15 7.65 12.79
C ARG A 111 4.96 6.78 13.20
N VAL A 112 3.82 7.00 12.56
CA VAL A 112 2.65 6.14 12.72
C VAL A 112 2.85 4.90 11.82
N VAL A 113 3.99 4.24 12.02
CA VAL A 113 4.16 2.87 11.62
C VAL A 113 3.48 2.08 12.73
N ALA A 114 2.17 1.97 12.57
CA ALA A 114 1.35 0.89 13.16
C ALA A 114 1.75 0.39 14.56
N SER A 115 1.89 1.24 15.57
CA SER A 115 2.18 0.70 16.89
C SER A 115 1.17 1.03 18.00
N GLU A 116 0.21 1.93 17.85
CA GLU A 116 -0.73 2.15 18.96
C GLU A 116 -2.22 2.28 18.57
N VAL A 117 -2.56 2.65 17.34
CA VAL A 117 -3.95 2.58 16.84
C VAL A 117 -4.12 1.40 15.87
N ALA A 118 -3.03 0.89 15.38
CA ALA A 118 -2.94 -0.21 14.42
C ALA A 118 -2.38 -1.50 15.04
N GLY A 119 -2.19 -1.60 16.33
CA GLY A 119 -1.74 -2.86 16.97
C GLY A 119 -2.66 -4.03 16.62
N GLU A 120 -3.96 -3.81 16.49
CA GLU A 120 -4.91 -4.81 16.01
C GLU A 120 -5.02 -4.81 14.47
N ILE A 121 -5.05 -3.66 13.81
CA ILE A 121 -5.19 -3.56 12.34
C ILE A 121 -3.87 -3.91 11.65
N ALA A 122 -2.73 -3.50 12.18
CA ALA A 122 -1.43 -3.83 11.60
C ALA A 122 -1.04 -5.29 11.80
N SER A 123 -1.31 -5.89 12.93
CA SER A 123 -1.08 -7.32 13.13
C SER A 123 -1.94 -8.16 12.20
N HIS A 124 -3.20 -7.74 11.94
CA HIS A 124 -4.07 -8.37 10.95
C HIS A 124 -3.61 -8.07 9.51
N ALA A 125 -3.30 -6.81 9.18
CA ALA A 125 -2.84 -6.42 7.83
C ALA A 125 -1.51 -7.12 7.45
N TRP A 126 -0.58 -7.27 8.37
CA TRP A 126 0.68 -7.98 8.10
C TRP A 126 0.51 -9.50 8.11
N SER A 127 -0.43 -10.06 8.90
CA SER A 127 -0.75 -11.49 8.88
C SER A 127 -1.47 -11.92 7.59
N GLU A 128 -2.14 -10.98 6.91
CA GLU A 128 -2.78 -11.19 5.61
C GLU A 128 -1.80 -11.12 4.42
N MET A 129 -0.55 -10.69 4.65
CA MET A 129 0.46 -10.70 3.57
C MET A 129 0.83 -12.12 3.15
N LEU A 130 1.05 -12.26 1.85
CA LEU A 130 1.57 -13.53 1.32
C LEU A 130 3.01 -13.73 1.81
N SER A 131 3.29 -14.92 2.34
CA SER A 131 4.67 -15.33 2.63
C SER A 131 5.47 -15.53 1.34
N ASP A 132 6.81 -15.50 1.40
CA ASP A 132 7.67 -15.75 0.24
C ASP A 132 7.38 -17.08 -0.45
N ARG A 133 6.99 -18.10 0.34
CA ARG A 133 6.61 -19.43 -0.17
C ARG A 133 5.26 -19.41 -0.90
N GLU A 134 4.31 -18.62 -0.44
CA GLU A 134 3.02 -18.41 -1.10
C GLU A 134 3.21 -17.55 -2.36
N LEU A 135 4.03 -16.52 -2.28
CA LEU A 135 4.36 -15.65 -3.41
C LEU A 135 5.06 -16.44 -4.54
N SER A 136 5.98 -17.33 -4.21
CA SER A 136 6.64 -18.21 -5.19
C SER A 136 5.64 -19.10 -5.92
N VAL A 137 4.66 -19.68 -5.22
CA VAL A 137 3.57 -20.44 -5.85
C VAL A 137 2.74 -19.54 -6.77
N LEU A 138 2.35 -18.36 -6.28
CA LEU A 138 1.46 -17.47 -7.02
C LEU A 138 2.12 -16.88 -8.29
N ARG A 139 3.43 -16.62 -8.27
CA ARG A 139 4.20 -16.22 -9.46
C ARG A 139 4.17 -17.31 -10.55
N LEU A 140 4.29 -18.58 -10.18
CA LEU A 140 4.19 -19.69 -11.13
C LEU A 140 2.76 -19.88 -11.65
N VAL A 141 1.75 -19.62 -10.82
CA VAL A 141 0.35 -19.58 -11.27
C VAL A 141 0.14 -18.47 -12.29
N ALA A 142 0.69 -17.27 -12.06
CA ALA A 142 0.58 -16.13 -12.95
C ALA A 142 1.20 -16.37 -14.34
N THR A 143 2.20 -17.26 -14.41
CA THR A 143 2.81 -17.73 -15.67
C THR A 143 2.12 -18.96 -16.29
N GLY A 144 0.94 -19.35 -15.76
CA GLY A 144 0.10 -20.41 -16.35
C GLY A 144 0.50 -21.84 -15.98
N HIS A 145 1.38 -22.06 -15.01
CA HIS A 145 1.79 -23.41 -14.62
C HIS A 145 0.67 -24.19 -13.93
N THR A 146 0.57 -25.48 -14.21
CA THR A 146 -0.32 -26.42 -13.49
C THR A 146 0.26 -26.73 -12.10
N ASN A 147 -0.58 -27.21 -11.17
CA ASN A 147 -0.15 -27.59 -9.82
C ASN A 147 0.97 -28.62 -9.85
N LYS A 148 0.90 -29.60 -10.75
CA LYS A 148 1.95 -30.59 -10.95
C LYS A 148 3.28 -29.95 -11.33
N ARG A 149 3.26 -29.02 -12.30
CA ARG A 149 4.47 -28.32 -12.73
C ARG A 149 5.04 -27.40 -11.65
N ILE A 150 4.18 -26.75 -10.86
CA ILE A 150 4.58 -25.94 -9.70
C ILE A 150 5.24 -26.82 -8.64
N ALA A 151 4.68 -28.00 -8.36
CA ALA A 151 5.24 -28.97 -7.43
C ALA A 151 6.66 -29.40 -7.84
N ASP A 152 6.83 -29.72 -9.13
CA ASP A 152 8.13 -30.08 -9.70
C ASP A 152 9.15 -28.95 -9.56
N VAL A 153 8.77 -27.71 -9.94
CA VAL A 153 9.68 -26.54 -9.91
C VAL A 153 10.09 -26.18 -8.49
N LEU A 154 9.17 -26.27 -7.52
CA LEU A 154 9.43 -25.90 -6.13
C LEU A 154 9.90 -27.06 -5.24
N CYS A 155 10.05 -28.27 -5.81
CA CYS A 155 10.42 -29.49 -5.10
C CYS A 155 9.52 -29.78 -3.87
N ILE A 156 8.20 -29.68 -4.05
CA ILE A 156 7.17 -29.94 -3.04
C ILE A 156 6.09 -30.87 -3.60
N SER A 157 5.21 -31.40 -2.76
CA SER A 157 4.08 -32.19 -3.24
C SER A 157 2.99 -31.35 -3.88
N GLU A 158 2.23 -31.93 -4.82
CA GLU A 158 1.07 -31.26 -5.43
C GLU A 158 0.01 -30.88 -4.40
N ASP A 159 -0.14 -31.67 -3.34
CA ASP A 159 -1.08 -31.34 -2.25
C ASP A 159 -0.61 -30.15 -1.42
N THR A 160 0.71 -29.97 -1.27
CA THR A 160 1.28 -28.75 -0.68
C THR A 160 0.97 -27.52 -1.53
N VAL A 161 1.04 -27.65 -2.87
CA VAL A 161 0.65 -26.54 -3.79
C VAL A 161 -0.82 -26.19 -3.63
N LYS A 162 -1.70 -27.19 -3.61
CA LYS A 162 -3.15 -26.99 -3.40
C LYS A 162 -3.44 -26.28 -2.07
N ALA A 163 -2.80 -26.74 -0.98
CA ALA A 163 -2.95 -26.13 0.34
C ALA A 163 -2.50 -24.65 0.35
N ARG A 164 -1.34 -24.36 -0.25
CA ARG A 164 -0.84 -22.97 -0.38
C ARG A 164 -1.78 -22.11 -1.21
N LEU A 165 -2.28 -22.62 -2.35
CA LEU A 165 -3.25 -21.89 -3.18
C LEU A 165 -4.53 -21.56 -2.42
N LYS A 166 -5.05 -22.50 -1.62
CA LYS A 166 -6.20 -22.26 -0.76
C LYS A 166 -5.93 -21.12 0.23
N ASN A 167 -4.76 -21.14 0.89
CA ASN A 167 -4.37 -20.09 1.83
C ASN A 167 -4.21 -18.74 1.13
N ILE A 168 -3.57 -18.70 -0.06
CA ILE A 168 -3.43 -17.50 -0.88
C ILE A 168 -4.81 -16.93 -1.22
N MET A 169 -5.75 -17.75 -1.71
CA MET A 169 -7.09 -17.31 -2.04
C MET A 169 -7.83 -16.75 -0.82
N THR A 170 -7.70 -17.39 0.34
CA THR A 170 -8.29 -16.90 1.60
C THR A 170 -7.70 -15.54 1.98
N LYS A 171 -6.37 -15.39 1.99
CA LYS A 171 -5.66 -14.14 2.32
C LYS A 171 -5.99 -13.00 1.37
N LEU A 172 -6.13 -13.28 0.08
CA LEU A 172 -6.45 -12.28 -0.93
C LEU A 172 -7.96 -11.98 -1.03
N GLY A 173 -8.83 -12.81 -0.46
CA GLY A 173 -10.27 -12.76 -0.68
C GLY A 173 -10.65 -13.16 -2.11
N ALA A 174 -9.87 -14.04 -2.75
CA ALA A 174 -10.07 -14.45 -4.13
C ALA A 174 -11.04 -15.64 -4.23
N MET A 175 -11.90 -15.61 -5.25
CA MET A 175 -12.87 -16.68 -5.53
C MET A 175 -12.24 -17.89 -6.24
N ASP A 176 -11.20 -17.64 -7.06
CA ASP A 176 -10.48 -18.66 -7.81
C ASP A 176 -9.01 -18.25 -8.01
N ARG A 177 -8.22 -19.14 -8.64
CA ARG A 177 -6.79 -18.94 -8.87
C ARG A 177 -6.48 -17.78 -9.82
N THR A 178 -7.33 -17.50 -10.78
CA THR A 178 -7.17 -16.40 -11.74
C THR A 178 -7.46 -15.07 -11.06
N HIS A 179 -8.53 -15.02 -10.28
CA HIS A 179 -8.85 -13.86 -9.44
C HIS A 179 -7.74 -13.58 -8.41
N ALA A 180 -7.13 -14.63 -7.84
CA ALA A 180 -5.98 -14.45 -6.94
C ALA A 180 -4.78 -13.78 -7.62
N VAL A 181 -4.48 -14.14 -8.87
CA VAL A 181 -3.41 -13.49 -9.67
C VAL A 181 -3.75 -12.02 -9.95
N THR A 182 -4.99 -11.72 -10.33
CA THR A 182 -5.44 -10.34 -10.58
C THR A 182 -5.29 -9.48 -9.32
N LEU A 183 -5.84 -9.93 -8.20
CA LEU A 183 -5.74 -9.21 -6.93
C LEU A 183 -4.29 -9.03 -6.46
N ALA A 184 -3.44 -10.04 -6.66
CA ALA A 184 -2.03 -9.94 -6.30
C ALA A 184 -1.29 -8.91 -7.16
N ARG A 185 -1.63 -8.81 -8.45
CA ARG A 185 -1.09 -7.76 -9.34
C ARG A 185 -1.52 -6.38 -8.88
N ASP A 186 -2.82 -6.21 -8.62
CA ASP A 186 -3.38 -4.93 -8.16
C ASP A 186 -2.80 -4.46 -6.82
N ARG A 187 -2.39 -5.41 -5.96
CA ARG A 187 -1.74 -5.14 -4.67
C ARG A 187 -0.20 -5.10 -4.75
N GLY A 188 0.39 -5.12 -5.95
CA GLY A 188 1.82 -4.97 -6.18
C GLY A 188 2.70 -6.14 -5.70
N PHE A 189 2.15 -7.35 -5.53
CA PHE A 189 2.95 -8.51 -5.10
C PHE A 189 3.93 -9.04 -6.17
N PHE A 190 3.77 -8.63 -7.43
CA PHE A 190 4.64 -9.02 -8.53
C PHE A 190 5.69 -7.97 -8.92
N ASP A 191 5.61 -6.75 -8.35
CA ASP A 191 6.46 -5.60 -8.69
C ASP A 191 7.81 -5.61 -7.95
N ALA A 192 8.22 -6.76 -7.41
CA ALA A 192 9.46 -6.93 -6.65
C ALA A 192 10.56 -7.58 -7.49
#